data_85f5a445f02aea4e257cf237aedf93cb
#
_entry.id   85f5a445f02aea4e257cf237aedf93cb
#
_cell.length_a   1.000
_cell.length_b   1.000
_cell.length_c   1.000
_cell.angle_alpha   90.00
_cell.angle_beta   90.00
_cell.angle_gamma   90.00
#
_symmetry.space_group_name_H-M   'P 1'
#
loop_
_entity.id
_entity.type
_entity.pdbx_description
1 polymer ?
#
loop_
_entity_poly.entity_id
_entity_poly.type
_entity_poly.pdbx_seq_one_letter_code
_entity_poly.pdbx_strand_id
1 'polypeptide(L)'
;MKKLLTLTALLFCLLTTGVTAQDTASSSSAKATSKQTKRGPVFRATKEQINQAQALLKSRGFYAGEQIGKLDDATREGLRKYQQAEGLKVTGTLNKLTLEKMNIALTEKQKAM
;
A
#
# COMPACT_ATOMS: atom_id res chain seq x y z
N MET A 1 48.29 -7.67 9.35
CA MET A 1 48.99 -8.78 8.70
C MET A 1 48.00 -9.68 7.98
N LYS A 2 48.20 -9.73 6.71
CA LYS A 2 47.96 -10.85 5.77
C LYS A 2 46.51 -11.36 5.69
N LYS A 3 45.80 -10.99 4.63
CA LYS A 3 45.80 -11.63 3.31
C LYS A 3 45.10 -12.95 3.32
N LEU A 4 44.06 -13.00 2.53
CA LEU A 4 43.79 -13.95 1.44
C LEU A 4 42.32 -13.76 1.10
N LEU A 5 41.95 -13.12 0.08
CA LEU A 5 42.02 -13.45 -1.33
C LEU A 5 41.78 -14.93 -1.57
N THR A 6 40.56 -15.28 -1.73
CA THR A 6 40.19 -16.37 -2.61
C THR A 6 39.00 -15.97 -3.44
N LEU A 7 39.36 -15.56 -4.58
CA LEU A 7 38.61 -15.54 -5.80
C LEU A 7 38.13 -16.96 -6.08
N THR A 8 36.86 -17.19 -5.99
CA THR A 8 36.29 -18.38 -6.63
C THR A 8 35.21 -17.90 -7.57
N ALA A 9 35.66 -17.66 -8.75
CA ALA A 9 34.82 -17.65 -9.90
C ALA A 9 34.21 -19.05 -10.05
N LEU A 10 32.93 -19.15 -9.86
CA LEU A 10 32.19 -20.28 -10.39
C LEU A 10 31.21 -19.75 -11.42
N LEU A 11 31.73 -19.78 -12.60
CA LEU A 11 31.02 -19.84 -13.85
C LEU A 11 29.97 -20.95 -13.77
N PHE A 12 28.73 -20.59 -13.66
CA PHE A 12 27.67 -21.53 -14.02
C PHE A 12 26.89 -20.96 -15.18
N CYS A 13 27.33 -21.47 -16.29
CA CYS A 13 26.72 -21.27 -17.59
C CYS A 13 25.45 -22.09 -17.70
N LEU A 14 24.42 -21.46 -18.22
CA LEU A 14 23.42 -21.99 -19.14
C LEU A 14 22.52 -23.12 -18.66
N LEU A 15 21.24 -22.86 -18.68
CA LEU A 15 20.43 -23.32 -19.81
C LEU A 15 19.09 -22.61 -19.81
N THR A 16 18.96 -21.80 -20.78
CA THR A 16 17.74 -21.33 -21.40
C THR A 16 16.79 -22.46 -21.69
N THR A 17 15.64 -22.39 -21.13
CA THR A 17 14.47 -22.87 -21.84
C THR A 17 13.41 -21.81 -21.70
N GLY A 18 13.04 -21.27 -22.83
CA GLY A 18 12.02 -20.27 -22.96
C GLY A 18 10.70 -20.77 -22.40
N VAL A 19 10.23 -20.07 -21.41
CA VAL A 19 8.83 -20.09 -21.07
C VAL A 19 8.26 -18.83 -21.67
N THR A 20 7.59 -18.97 -22.76
CA THR A 20 6.67 -17.98 -23.25
C THR A 20 5.57 -17.86 -22.20
N ALA A 21 5.75 -16.94 -21.30
CA ALA A 21 4.64 -16.48 -20.49
C ALA A 21 3.71 -15.72 -21.42
N GLN A 22 2.67 -16.35 -21.86
CA GLN A 22 1.54 -15.64 -22.41
C GLN A 22 0.84 -15.00 -21.23
N ASP A 23 1.17 -13.76 -20.98
CA ASP A 23 0.32 -12.87 -20.23
C ASP A 23 -0.92 -12.57 -21.04
N THR A 24 -1.87 -13.44 -20.96
CA THR A 24 -3.24 -13.04 -21.16
C THR A 24 -3.64 -12.24 -19.94
N ALA A 25 -3.28 -10.99 -19.94
CA ALA A 25 -3.94 -10.03 -19.10
C ALA A 25 -5.41 -9.98 -19.51
N SER A 26 -6.17 -10.86 -18.92
CA SER A 26 -7.61 -10.76 -18.97
C SER A 26 -7.98 -9.54 -18.14
N SER A 27 -8.04 -8.42 -18.78
CA SER A 27 -8.70 -7.24 -18.31
C SER A 27 -10.19 -7.54 -18.23
N SER A 28 -10.58 -8.28 -17.22
CA SER A 28 -11.97 -8.33 -16.84
C SER A 28 -12.26 -7.05 -16.07
N SER A 29 -12.64 -6.03 -16.80
CA SER A 29 -13.38 -4.92 -16.28
C SER A 29 -14.68 -5.48 -15.71
N ALA A 30 -14.60 -5.98 -14.50
CA ALA A 30 -15.78 -6.26 -13.72
C ALA A 30 -16.36 -4.90 -13.34
N LYS A 31 -17.27 -4.41 -14.16
CA LYS A 31 -18.18 -3.33 -13.81
C LYS A 31 -19.03 -3.86 -12.66
N ALA A 32 -18.52 -3.70 -11.46
CA ALA A 32 -19.28 -3.94 -10.26
C ALA A 32 -20.39 -2.89 -10.22
N THR A 33 -21.55 -3.26 -10.68
CA THR A 33 -22.78 -2.54 -10.39
C THR A 33 -22.98 -2.65 -8.88
N SER A 34 -22.46 -1.69 -8.14
CA SER A 34 -22.72 -1.60 -6.72
C SER A 34 -24.21 -1.30 -6.55
N LYS A 35 -24.98 -2.31 -6.20
CA LYS A 35 -26.27 -2.09 -5.57
C LYS A 35 -26.01 -1.15 -4.39
N GLN A 36 -26.49 0.07 -4.50
CA GLN A 36 -26.55 1.02 -3.39
C GLN A 36 -27.53 0.49 -2.36
N THR A 37 -27.06 -0.41 -1.53
CA THR A 37 -27.67 -0.59 -0.22
C THR A 37 -27.42 0.71 0.53
N LYS A 38 -28.45 1.31 1.09
CA LYS A 38 -28.35 2.47 2.00
C LYS A 38 -27.42 2.08 3.15
N ARG A 39 -26.14 2.27 2.93
CA ARG A 39 -25.12 2.11 3.97
C ARG A 39 -25.19 3.35 4.82
N GLY A 40 -25.13 3.18 6.13
CA GLY A 40 -24.98 4.28 7.07
C GLY A 40 -23.77 5.17 6.72
N PRO A 41 -23.53 6.22 7.49
CA PRO A 41 -22.47 7.18 7.21
C PRO A 41 -21.13 6.45 7.03
N VAL A 42 -20.54 6.58 5.86
CA VAL A 42 -19.25 5.96 5.54
C VAL A 42 -18.14 6.85 6.07
N PHE A 43 -17.24 6.26 6.86
CA PHE A 43 -16.03 6.94 7.30
C PHE A 43 -15.17 7.30 6.07
N ARG A 44 -14.85 8.59 5.94
CA ARG A 44 -13.98 9.10 4.87
C ARG A 44 -12.90 9.97 5.46
N ALA A 45 -11.66 9.70 5.09
CA ALA A 45 -10.55 10.56 5.42
C ALA A 45 -10.62 11.86 4.61
N THR A 46 -10.21 12.97 5.22
CA THR A 46 -10.09 14.25 4.54
C THR A 46 -8.82 14.28 3.67
N LYS A 47 -8.74 15.24 2.77
CA LYS A 47 -7.56 15.43 1.92
C LYS A 47 -6.30 15.67 2.76
N GLU A 48 -6.41 16.45 3.80
CA GLU A 48 -5.32 16.73 4.75
C GLU A 48 -4.85 15.48 5.47
N GLN A 49 -5.78 14.66 5.93
CA GLN A 49 -5.48 13.39 6.57
C GLN A 49 -4.79 12.42 5.60
N ILE A 50 -5.22 12.40 4.34
CA ILE A 50 -4.58 11.58 3.31
C ILE A 50 -3.15 12.07 3.05
N ASN A 51 -2.94 13.39 2.94
CA ASN A 51 -1.60 13.96 2.78
C ASN A 51 -0.68 13.60 3.96
N GLN A 52 -1.16 13.73 5.18
CA GLN A 52 -0.39 13.36 6.38
C GLN A 52 -0.06 11.87 6.40
N ALA A 53 -1.02 11.02 6.01
CA ALA A 53 -0.79 9.59 5.89
C ALA A 53 0.25 9.26 4.82
N GLN A 54 0.17 9.89 3.65
CA GLN A 54 1.16 9.73 2.57
C GLN A 54 2.56 10.16 3.02
N ALA A 55 2.69 11.27 3.75
CA ALA A 55 3.95 11.71 4.33
C ALA A 55 4.53 10.67 5.29
N LEU A 56 3.71 10.13 6.17
CA LEU A 56 4.11 9.12 7.13
C LEU A 56 4.49 7.79 6.44
N LEU A 57 3.70 7.34 5.49
CA LEU A 57 4.00 6.14 4.71
C LEU A 57 5.31 6.29 3.93
N LYS A 58 5.55 7.48 3.39
CA LYS A 58 6.80 7.81 2.69
C LYS A 58 8.00 7.78 3.64
N SER A 59 7.89 8.36 4.82
CA SER A 59 8.95 8.37 5.82
C SER A 59 9.29 6.97 6.33
N ARG A 60 8.31 6.05 6.31
CA ARG A 60 8.51 4.65 6.70
C ARG A 60 8.89 3.72 5.53
N GLY A 61 9.01 4.27 4.31
CA GLY A 61 9.39 3.50 3.13
C GLY A 61 8.28 2.62 2.54
N PHE A 62 7.02 2.83 2.94
CA PHE A 62 5.88 2.09 2.40
C PHE A 62 5.25 2.76 1.18
N TYR A 63 5.60 3.99 0.92
CA TYR A 63 5.06 4.79 -0.16
C TYR A 63 6.15 5.62 -0.83
N ALA A 64 6.25 5.54 -2.14
CA ALA A 64 7.27 6.25 -2.93
C ALA A 64 6.70 7.41 -3.77
N GLY A 65 5.38 7.59 -3.77
CA GLY A 65 4.70 8.60 -4.57
C GLY A 65 4.71 10.00 -3.94
N GLU A 66 3.95 10.88 -4.54
CA GLU A 66 3.78 12.24 -4.07
C GLU A 66 2.56 12.40 -3.16
N GLN A 67 2.59 13.42 -2.31
CA GLN A 67 1.48 13.75 -1.41
C GLN A 67 0.40 14.50 -2.17
N ILE A 68 -0.46 13.79 -2.84
CA ILE A 68 -1.53 14.37 -3.68
C ILE A 68 -2.87 14.48 -2.97
N GLY A 69 -2.98 13.98 -1.74
CA GLY A 69 -4.24 14.00 -0.99
C GLY A 69 -5.34 13.11 -1.57
N LYS A 70 -4.97 12.11 -2.35
CA LYS A 70 -5.88 11.11 -2.91
C LYS A 70 -5.44 9.71 -2.51
N LEU A 71 -6.41 8.85 -2.27
CA LEU A 71 -6.17 7.43 -2.05
C LEU A 71 -6.06 6.71 -3.39
N ASP A 72 -4.93 6.87 -4.05
CA ASP A 72 -4.57 6.14 -5.25
C ASP A 72 -4.12 4.70 -4.90
N ASP A 73 -3.89 3.90 -5.91
CA ASP A 73 -3.52 2.50 -5.71
C ASP A 73 -2.18 2.34 -4.98
N ALA A 74 -1.21 3.21 -5.28
CA ALA A 74 0.08 3.23 -4.58
C ALA A 74 -0.08 3.57 -3.09
N THR A 75 -0.91 4.54 -2.77
CA THR A 75 -1.25 4.90 -1.37
C THR A 75 -1.96 3.74 -0.67
N ARG A 76 -2.89 3.09 -1.34
CA ARG A 76 -3.62 1.93 -0.78
C ARG A 76 -2.68 0.76 -0.50
N GLU A 77 -1.74 0.52 -1.39
CA GLU A 77 -0.72 -0.51 -1.18
C GLU A 77 0.19 -0.18 0.00
N GLY A 78 0.66 1.05 0.09
CA GLY A 78 1.42 1.54 1.24
C GLY A 78 0.65 1.40 2.55
N LEU A 79 -0.65 1.72 2.53
CA LEU A 79 -1.53 1.53 3.70
C LEU A 79 -1.66 0.07 4.11
N ARG A 80 -1.78 -0.84 3.15
CA ARG A 80 -1.84 -2.29 3.45
C ARG A 80 -0.56 -2.75 4.15
N LYS A 81 0.59 -2.34 3.64
CA LYS A 81 1.90 -2.66 4.24
C LYS A 81 2.01 -2.10 5.66
N TYR A 82 1.59 -0.85 5.84
CA TYR A 82 1.56 -0.21 7.16
C TYR A 82 0.62 -0.94 8.12
N GLN A 83 -0.61 -1.20 7.71
CA GLN A 83 -1.60 -1.90 8.52
C GLN A 83 -1.11 -3.29 8.92
N GLN A 84 -0.47 -3.99 8.02
CA GLN A 84 0.13 -5.29 8.30
C GLN A 84 1.26 -5.18 9.33
N ALA A 85 2.16 -4.20 9.17
CA ALA A 85 3.27 -3.98 10.09
C ALA A 85 2.81 -3.58 11.50
N GLU A 86 1.71 -2.84 11.61
CA GLU A 86 1.13 -2.40 12.89
C GLU A 86 0.10 -3.38 13.48
N GLY A 87 -0.10 -4.53 12.85
CA GLY A 87 -1.06 -5.53 13.32
C GLY A 87 -2.52 -5.11 13.20
N LEU A 88 -2.81 -4.17 12.31
CA LEU A 88 -4.16 -3.71 12.02
C LEU A 88 -4.82 -4.56 10.94
N LYS A 89 -6.15 -4.48 10.87
CA LYS A 89 -6.87 -5.10 9.76
C LYS A 89 -6.44 -4.48 8.42
N VAL A 90 -5.95 -5.31 7.51
CA VAL A 90 -5.45 -4.88 6.20
C VAL A 90 -6.61 -4.56 5.26
N THR A 91 -6.94 -3.30 5.12
CA THR A 91 -8.04 -2.82 4.29
C THR A 91 -7.57 -1.97 3.10
N GLY A 92 -6.38 -1.38 3.20
CA GLY A 92 -5.88 -0.41 2.23
C GLY A 92 -6.63 0.91 2.23
N THR A 93 -7.33 1.23 3.32
CA THR A 93 -8.07 2.48 3.49
C THR A 93 -7.71 3.14 4.80
N LEU A 94 -7.87 4.46 4.85
CA LEU A 94 -7.73 5.23 6.08
C LEU A 94 -9.04 5.13 6.87
N ASN A 95 -9.11 4.19 7.79
CA ASN A 95 -10.18 4.08 8.76
C ASN A 95 -9.79 4.74 10.09
N LYS A 96 -10.71 4.84 11.02
CA LYS A 96 -10.50 5.47 12.33
C LYS A 96 -9.27 4.91 13.04
N LEU A 97 -9.17 3.58 13.16
CA LEU A 97 -8.05 2.92 13.83
C LEU A 97 -6.71 3.20 13.14
N THR A 98 -6.68 3.22 11.82
CA THR A 98 -5.47 3.52 11.06
C THR A 98 -5.02 4.96 11.29
N LEU A 99 -5.94 5.93 11.28
CA LEU A 99 -5.63 7.33 11.57
C LEU A 99 -5.13 7.52 13.00
N GLU A 100 -5.77 6.89 13.97
CA GLU A 100 -5.34 6.93 15.36
C GLU A 100 -3.93 6.34 15.53
N LYS A 101 -3.66 5.21 14.88
CA LYS A 101 -2.34 4.56 14.91
C LYS A 101 -1.26 5.41 14.24
N MET A 102 -1.61 6.15 13.20
CA MET A 102 -0.74 7.12 12.52
C MET A 102 -0.60 8.44 13.30
N ASN A 103 -1.32 8.59 14.42
CA ASN A 103 -1.37 9.83 15.20
C ASN A 103 -1.87 11.04 14.38
N ILE A 104 -2.81 10.78 13.49
CA ILE A 104 -3.47 11.80 12.66
C ILE A 104 -4.78 12.19 13.33
N ALA A 105 -4.99 13.49 13.51
CA ALA A 105 -6.17 14.02 14.17
C ALA A 105 -7.47 13.64 13.42
N LEU A 106 -8.45 13.15 14.17
CA LEU A 106 -9.80 12.89 13.67
C LEU A 106 -10.64 14.17 13.71
N THR A 107 -11.49 14.35 12.71
CA THR A 107 -12.50 15.41 12.74
C THR A 107 -13.60 15.05 13.75
N GLU A 108 -14.33 16.04 14.25
CA GLU A 108 -15.44 15.82 15.20
C GLU A 108 -16.48 14.84 14.63
N LYS A 109 -16.77 14.95 13.34
CA LYS A 109 -17.67 14.02 12.66
C LYS A 109 -17.16 12.58 12.65
N GLN A 110 -15.84 12.40 12.48
CA GLN A 110 -15.20 11.09 12.48
C GLN A 110 -15.13 10.48 13.88
N LYS A 111 -14.96 11.30 14.90
CA LYS A 111 -14.98 10.84 16.30
C LYS A 111 -16.36 10.33 16.70
N ALA A 112 -17.41 10.93 16.17
CA ALA A 112 -18.81 10.54 16.44
C ALA A 112 -19.22 9.25 15.70
N MET A 113 -18.43 8.74 14.82
CA MET A 113 -18.63 7.51 14.08
C MET A 113 -17.94 6.33 14.79
#